data_5a3f721df1f7bd3e35ada284e474049b
#
_entry.id   5a3f721df1f7bd3e35ada284e474049b
#
_cell.length_a   1.000
_cell.length_b   1.000
_cell.length_c   1.000
_cell.angle_alpha   90.00
_cell.angle_beta   90.00
_cell.angle_gamma   90.00
#
_symmetry.space_group_name_H-M   'P 1'
#
loop_
_entity.id
_entity.type
_entity.pdbx_description
1 polymer ?
#
loop_
_entity_poly.entity_id
_entity_poly.type
_entity_poly.pdbx_seq_one_letter_code
_entity_poly.pdbx_strand_id
1 'polypeptide(L)'
;ANDFVGQVNNLDSTSNNFHITGIQLEIGEFSSTSIPPFQHEVFTDNLKRCQRYYETTFDYGTAIGSSTSVGMIRSGGNQGGRTSGRMGHSHTYHTLKRAVPTVTFYDNSGNEGSCARIDQGSSTGSDKNMGVATGARTNVQVTSTGDSTADVMVYHFTAEAEL
;
A
#
# COMPACT_ATOMS: atom_id res chain seq x y z
N ALA A 1 -43.86 -14.05 -2.53
CA ALA A 1 -42.57 -13.54 -2.99
C ALA A 1 -42.88 -12.36 -3.90
N ASN A 2 -42.40 -11.17 -3.51
CA ASN A 2 -42.53 -10.01 -4.38
C ASN A 2 -41.38 -10.07 -5.40
N ASP A 3 -41.68 -10.60 -6.59
CA ASP A 3 -40.80 -10.46 -7.72
C ASP A 3 -40.84 -9.02 -8.19
N PHE A 4 -39.72 -8.34 -8.12
CA PHE A 4 -39.59 -7.04 -8.73
C PHE A 4 -39.53 -7.22 -10.27
N VAL A 5 -40.57 -6.73 -10.94
CA VAL A 5 -40.66 -6.77 -12.41
C VAL A 5 -39.46 -6.00 -13.00
N GLY A 6 -38.69 -6.68 -13.82
CA GLY A 6 -37.51 -6.09 -14.51
C GLY A 6 -36.15 -6.39 -13.86
N GLN A 7 -36.08 -7.26 -12.86
CA GLN A 7 -34.78 -7.72 -12.34
C GLN A 7 -34.06 -8.61 -13.34
N VAL A 8 -32.84 -8.25 -13.64
CA VAL A 8 -31.91 -9.09 -14.39
C VAL A 8 -31.04 -9.85 -13.37
N ASN A 9 -30.85 -11.14 -13.60
CA ASN A 9 -29.94 -11.91 -12.77
C ASN A 9 -28.51 -11.46 -13.03
N ASN A 10 -27.91 -10.70 -12.11
CA ASN A 10 -26.53 -10.22 -12.24
C ASN A 10 -25.47 -11.32 -12.11
N LEU A 11 -25.87 -12.56 -11.79
CA LEU A 11 -24.98 -13.71 -11.64
C LEU A 11 -25.00 -14.64 -12.86
N ASP A 12 -25.70 -14.30 -13.93
CA ASP A 12 -25.83 -15.11 -15.14
C ASP A 12 -24.66 -14.94 -16.12
N SER A 13 -23.82 -13.94 -15.91
CA SER A 13 -22.65 -13.66 -16.73
C SER A 13 -21.50 -13.11 -15.91
N THR A 14 -20.28 -13.56 -16.19
CA THR A 14 -19.05 -13.03 -15.57
C THR A 14 -18.73 -11.59 -15.98
N SER A 15 -19.40 -11.06 -17.00
CA SER A 15 -19.30 -9.67 -17.43
C SER A 15 -20.22 -8.74 -16.64
N ASN A 16 -21.17 -9.29 -15.90
CA ASN A 16 -22.08 -8.51 -15.09
C ASN A 16 -21.39 -8.14 -13.78
N ASN A 17 -21.53 -6.89 -13.38
CA ASN A 17 -21.10 -6.40 -12.10
C ASN A 17 -22.16 -5.46 -11.52
N PHE A 18 -22.16 -5.32 -10.22
CA PHE A 18 -22.98 -4.32 -9.56
C PHE A 18 -22.13 -3.50 -8.60
N HIS A 19 -22.47 -2.24 -8.46
CA HIS A 19 -21.78 -1.33 -7.58
C HIS A 19 -22.69 -0.96 -6.41
N ILE A 20 -22.18 -1.12 -5.20
CA ILE A 20 -22.86 -0.71 -3.99
C ILE A 20 -22.14 0.51 -3.43
N THR A 21 -22.90 1.53 -3.10
CA THR A 21 -22.40 2.75 -2.46
C THR A 21 -23.42 3.22 -1.42
N GLY A 22 -23.00 4.09 -0.51
CA GLY A 22 -23.89 4.64 0.49
C GLY A 22 -24.36 3.62 1.53
N ILE A 23 -23.51 2.67 1.93
CA ILE A 23 -23.80 1.73 3.00
C ILE A 23 -23.47 2.39 4.33
N GLN A 24 -24.45 2.44 5.23
CA GLN A 24 -24.29 2.91 6.61
C GLN A 24 -24.77 1.81 7.55
N LEU A 25 -23.94 1.45 8.52
CA LEU A 25 -24.27 0.49 9.57
C LEU A 25 -24.42 1.22 10.89
N GLU A 26 -25.61 1.13 11.47
CA GLU A 26 -25.93 1.74 12.76
C GLU A 26 -26.34 0.65 13.77
N ILE A 27 -25.89 0.83 15.01
CA ILE A 27 -26.27 -0.06 16.11
C ILE A 27 -27.42 0.58 16.87
N GLY A 28 -28.57 -0.09 16.92
CA GLY A 28 -29.75 0.39 17.65
C GLY A 28 -31.04 -0.25 17.18
N GLU A 29 -32.14 0.15 17.83
CA GLU A 29 -33.48 -0.18 17.40
C GLU A 29 -34.06 1.01 16.63
N PHE A 30 -34.39 0.83 15.36
CA PHE A 30 -34.89 1.89 14.49
C PHE A 30 -36.26 1.56 13.95
N SER A 31 -37.09 2.59 13.80
CA SER A 31 -38.34 2.55 13.06
C SER A 31 -38.18 3.24 11.71
N SER A 32 -39.17 3.16 10.85
CA SER A 32 -39.17 3.87 9.56
C SER A 32 -39.02 5.40 9.69
N THR A 33 -39.29 5.93 10.88
CA THR A 33 -39.22 7.39 11.18
C THR A 33 -38.02 7.76 12.04
N SER A 34 -37.31 6.80 12.60
CA SER A 34 -36.15 7.03 13.49
C SER A 34 -34.81 6.62 12.89
N ILE A 35 -34.77 6.16 11.64
CA ILE A 35 -33.52 5.85 10.94
C ILE A 35 -32.70 7.15 10.80
N PRO A 36 -31.46 7.17 11.30
CA PRO A 36 -30.60 8.34 11.12
C PRO A 36 -30.38 8.67 9.63
N PRO A 37 -30.29 9.94 9.27
CA PRO A 37 -29.96 10.31 7.90
C PRO A 37 -28.57 9.81 7.53
N PHE A 38 -28.38 9.44 6.25
CA PHE A 38 -27.09 9.02 5.75
C PHE A 38 -26.02 10.08 5.98
N GLN A 39 -24.93 9.70 6.65
CA GLN A 39 -23.84 10.60 6.95
C GLN A 39 -22.74 10.48 5.88
N HIS A 40 -22.59 11.53 5.10
CA HIS A 40 -21.51 11.63 4.13
C HIS A 40 -20.21 11.99 4.84
N GLU A 41 -19.21 11.14 4.69
CA GLU A 41 -17.86 11.42 5.16
C GLU A 41 -17.02 12.03 4.04
N VAL A 42 -16.19 13.00 4.38
CA VAL A 42 -15.24 13.58 3.42
C VAL A 42 -14.18 12.53 3.06
N PHE A 43 -13.92 12.35 1.76
CA PHE A 43 -12.99 11.33 1.25
C PHE A 43 -11.62 11.36 1.95
N THR A 44 -11.07 12.55 2.18
CA THR A 44 -9.77 12.70 2.83
C THR A 44 -9.75 12.19 4.27
N ASP A 45 -10.84 12.35 5.02
CA ASP A 45 -10.92 11.88 6.40
C ASP A 45 -11.09 10.35 6.44
N ASN A 46 -11.90 9.82 5.53
CA ASN A 46 -12.02 8.37 5.35
C ASN A 46 -10.68 7.75 4.95
N LEU A 47 -9.98 8.33 3.97
CA LEU A 47 -8.66 7.87 3.55
C LEU A 47 -7.66 7.83 4.71
N LYS A 48 -7.61 8.88 5.54
CA LYS A 48 -6.73 8.91 6.73
C LYS A 48 -7.07 7.80 7.73
N ARG A 49 -8.36 7.50 7.92
CA ARG A 49 -8.79 6.39 8.77
C ARG A 49 -8.32 5.06 8.21
N CYS A 50 -8.47 4.83 6.91
CA CYS A 50 -7.97 3.63 6.24
C CYS A 50 -6.45 3.52 6.33
N GLN A 51 -5.73 4.63 6.13
CA GLN A 51 -4.27 4.67 6.22
C GLN A 51 -3.70 4.37 7.61
N ARG A 52 -4.50 4.46 8.68
CA ARG A 52 -4.08 3.99 10.02
C ARG A 52 -3.87 2.48 10.08
N TYR A 53 -4.52 1.74 9.19
CA TYR A 53 -4.49 0.27 9.14
C TYR A 53 -3.64 -0.24 7.99
N TYR A 54 -3.77 0.39 6.84
CA TYR A 54 -3.10 -0.05 5.62
C TYR A 54 -2.57 1.13 4.81
N GLU A 55 -1.36 1.00 4.31
CA GLU A 55 -0.73 1.95 3.41
C GLU A 55 0.12 1.21 2.38
N THR A 56 0.11 1.68 1.15
CA THR A 56 0.90 1.13 0.07
C THR A 56 1.40 2.22 -0.85
N THR A 57 2.50 1.96 -1.54
CA THR A 57 3.05 2.81 -2.60
C THR A 57 2.54 2.43 -3.99
N PHE A 58 1.87 1.29 -4.14
CA PHE A 58 1.21 0.96 -5.39
C PHE A 58 0.06 1.93 -5.66
N ASP A 59 -0.02 2.42 -6.89
CA ASP A 59 -1.07 3.35 -7.29
C ASP A 59 -2.45 2.68 -7.25
N TYR A 60 -3.50 3.51 -7.08
CA TYR A 60 -4.86 3.02 -7.01
C TYR A 60 -5.24 2.23 -8.27
N GLY A 61 -5.82 1.05 -8.06
CA GLY A 61 -6.17 0.13 -9.15
C GLY A 61 -5.02 -0.76 -9.65
N THR A 62 -3.81 -0.56 -9.15
CA THR A 62 -2.67 -1.44 -9.44
C THR A 62 -2.64 -2.58 -8.42
N ALA A 63 -2.61 -3.82 -8.89
CA ALA A 63 -2.54 -4.97 -8.01
C ALA A 63 -1.18 -5.00 -7.27
N ILE A 64 -1.21 -5.37 -5.99
CA ILE A 64 0.00 -5.54 -5.18
C ILE A 64 0.90 -6.61 -5.80
N GLY A 65 2.20 -6.34 -5.87
CA GLY A 65 3.16 -7.25 -6.50
C GLY A 65 3.16 -7.20 -8.03
N SER A 66 2.50 -6.22 -8.65
CA SER A 66 2.60 -6.00 -10.09
C SER A 66 3.98 -5.48 -10.48
N SER A 67 4.42 -5.85 -11.68
CA SER A 67 5.61 -5.25 -12.29
C SER A 67 5.30 -3.81 -12.71
N THR A 68 5.77 -2.86 -11.94
CA THR A 68 5.59 -1.41 -12.19
C THR A 68 6.67 -0.60 -11.50
N SER A 69 6.96 0.58 -12.04
CA SER A 69 7.80 1.58 -11.39
C SER A 69 7.02 2.81 -10.92
N VAL A 70 5.71 2.85 -11.18
CA VAL A 70 4.84 3.97 -10.80
C VAL A 70 4.57 3.92 -9.30
N GLY A 71 4.88 5.01 -8.59
CA GLY A 71 4.70 5.10 -7.14
C GLY A 71 5.87 4.54 -6.32
N MET A 72 6.92 3.98 -6.95
CA MET A 72 8.08 3.48 -6.21
C MET A 72 8.79 4.58 -5.41
N ILE A 73 9.24 4.20 -4.24
CA ILE A 73 10.17 5.02 -3.46
C ILE A 73 11.57 4.87 -4.06
N ARG A 74 12.21 6.00 -4.29
CA ARG A 74 13.63 6.06 -4.63
C ARG A 74 14.39 6.63 -3.44
N SER A 75 15.27 5.84 -2.89
CA SER A 75 16.25 6.29 -1.91
C SER A 75 17.58 6.41 -2.60
N GLY A 76 18.01 7.63 -2.84
CA GLY A 76 19.33 7.92 -3.42
C GLY A 76 20.28 8.35 -2.31
N GLY A 77 21.47 7.90 -2.37
CA GLY A 77 22.53 8.34 -1.51
C GLY A 77 23.84 7.77 -2.00
N ASN A 78 24.60 8.57 -2.73
CA ASN A 78 26.00 8.33 -2.92
C ASN A 78 26.67 8.37 -1.54
N GLN A 79 26.71 7.23 -0.87
CA GLN A 79 27.52 7.03 0.35
C GLN A 79 28.96 6.78 -0.11
N GLY A 80 29.57 7.84 -0.68
CA GLY A 80 30.92 7.78 -1.25
C GLY A 80 31.87 6.89 -0.46
N GLY A 81 32.46 5.93 -1.14
CA GLY A 81 33.62 5.21 -0.66
C GLY A 81 33.37 3.95 0.20
N ARG A 82 32.17 3.40 0.25
CA ARG A 82 31.96 2.12 0.96
C ARG A 82 31.96 0.95 -0.01
N THR A 83 32.94 0.08 0.14
CA THR A 83 33.13 -1.15 -0.66
C THR A 83 32.21 -2.31 -0.26
N SER A 84 31.45 -2.16 0.82
CA SER A 84 30.41 -3.10 1.24
C SER A 84 29.44 -2.33 2.13
N GLY A 85 28.27 -1.96 1.63
CA GLY A 85 27.36 -1.10 2.36
C GLY A 85 25.92 -1.61 2.35
N ARG A 86 25.32 -1.62 3.53
CA ARG A 86 23.87 -1.64 3.62
C ARG A 86 23.37 -0.27 3.20
N MET A 87 22.45 -0.23 2.25
CA MET A 87 21.68 0.97 1.99
C MET A 87 20.55 1.03 2.99
N GLY A 88 20.31 2.21 3.54
CA GLY A 88 19.23 2.46 4.49
C GLY A 88 18.37 3.63 4.06
N HIS A 89 17.10 3.54 4.34
CA HIS A 89 16.14 4.62 4.13
C HIS A 89 15.15 4.66 5.29
N SER A 90 14.72 5.86 5.68
CA SER A 90 13.63 6.05 6.63
C SER A 90 12.43 6.60 5.90
N HIS A 91 11.33 5.85 5.90
CA HIS A 91 10.07 6.29 5.32
C HIS A 91 9.09 6.64 6.44
N THR A 92 8.51 7.83 6.37
CA THR A 92 7.47 8.28 7.30
C THR A 92 6.10 7.97 6.70
N TYR A 93 5.22 7.32 7.45
CA TYR A 93 3.86 7.03 7.01
C TYR A 93 3.03 8.31 6.92
N HIS A 94 2.05 8.33 6.03
CA HIS A 94 1.15 9.47 5.85
C HIS A 94 0.27 9.71 7.09
N THR A 95 0.01 8.65 7.86
CA THR A 95 -0.82 8.72 9.07
C THR A 95 -0.24 7.82 10.15
N LEU A 96 -0.35 8.24 11.42
CA LEU A 96 0.01 7.41 12.57
C LEU A 96 -0.71 6.06 12.52
N LYS A 97 0.05 4.98 12.41
CA LYS A 97 -0.50 3.62 12.35
C LYS A 97 -1.15 3.22 13.68
N ARG A 98 -2.14 2.35 13.60
CA ARG A 98 -2.83 1.81 14.78
C ARG A 98 -1.89 1.00 15.67
N ALA A 99 -1.09 0.14 15.07
CA ALA A 99 -0.03 -0.65 15.69
C ALA A 99 1.27 -0.47 14.89
N VAL A 100 2.36 -1.05 15.33
CA VAL A 100 3.58 -1.17 14.51
C VAL A 100 3.24 -2.08 13.32
N PRO A 101 3.28 -1.59 12.08
CA PRO A 101 2.82 -2.38 10.95
C PRO A 101 3.80 -3.49 10.58
N THR A 102 3.26 -4.56 10.03
CA THR A 102 4.00 -5.51 9.21
C THR A 102 4.25 -4.87 7.84
N VAL A 103 5.51 -4.82 7.42
CA VAL A 103 5.89 -4.19 6.16
C VAL A 103 6.43 -5.23 5.21
N THR A 104 5.82 -5.30 4.03
CA THR A 104 6.25 -6.15 2.92
C THR A 104 6.79 -5.27 1.80
N PHE A 105 7.93 -5.64 1.24
CA PHE A 105 8.60 -4.91 0.17
C PHE A 105 8.50 -5.65 -1.15
N TYR A 106 8.54 -4.88 -2.24
CA TYR A 106 8.51 -5.41 -3.60
C TYR A 106 9.48 -4.60 -4.48
N ASP A 107 10.19 -5.28 -5.37
CA ASP A 107 10.97 -4.63 -6.41
C ASP A 107 10.08 -4.16 -7.59
N ASN A 108 10.70 -3.61 -8.63
CA ASN A 108 9.99 -3.16 -9.83
C ASN A 108 9.46 -4.29 -10.72
N SER A 109 9.84 -5.54 -10.45
CA SER A 109 9.34 -6.74 -11.11
C SER A 109 8.21 -7.43 -10.34
N GLY A 110 7.93 -6.93 -9.12
CA GLY A 110 6.89 -7.48 -8.23
C GLY A 110 7.39 -8.58 -7.30
N ASN A 111 8.71 -8.82 -7.21
CA ASN A 111 9.26 -9.83 -6.29
C ASN A 111 9.20 -9.34 -4.84
N GLU A 112 8.60 -10.17 -3.99
CA GLU A 112 8.45 -9.89 -2.56
C GLU A 112 9.80 -10.02 -1.82
N GLY A 113 9.96 -9.23 -0.76
CA GLY A 113 11.16 -9.20 0.07
C GLY A 113 12.36 -8.54 -0.60
N SER A 114 12.16 -7.90 -1.74
CA SER A 114 13.23 -7.39 -2.60
C SER A 114 13.10 -5.91 -2.86
N CYS A 115 14.19 -5.27 -3.22
CA CYS A 115 14.24 -3.96 -3.86
C CYS A 115 15.07 -4.04 -5.13
N ALA A 116 14.76 -3.21 -6.09
CA ALA A 116 15.64 -3.04 -7.23
C ALA A 116 16.73 -2.03 -6.89
N ARG A 117 17.91 -2.28 -7.42
CA ARG A 117 19.06 -1.41 -7.32
C ARG A 117 19.33 -0.79 -8.69
N ILE A 118 19.49 0.50 -8.73
CA ILE A 118 19.80 1.22 -9.96
C ILE A 118 21.22 1.76 -9.84
N ASP A 119 22.11 1.26 -10.66
CA ASP A 119 23.46 1.79 -10.81
C ASP A 119 23.42 3.12 -11.59
N GLN A 120 24.38 4.01 -11.34
CA GLN A 120 24.51 5.23 -12.14
C GLN A 120 24.71 4.88 -13.62
N GLY A 121 23.70 5.21 -14.43
CA GLY A 121 23.73 4.97 -15.87
C GLY A 121 22.96 3.73 -16.35
N SER A 122 22.43 2.91 -15.46
CA SER A 122 21.58 1.77 -15.80
C SER A 122 20.15 1.99 -15.34
N SER A 123 19.19 1.65 -16.19
CA SER A 123 17.76 1.65 -15.84
C SER A 123 17.30 0.32 -15.25
N THR A 124 18.13 -0.72 -15.29
CA THR A 124 17.84 -2.04 -14.76
C THR A 124 18.58 -2.24 -13.44
N GLY A 125 17.81 -2.37 -12.36
CA GLY A 125 18.34 -2.74 -11.06
C GLY A 125 18.50 -4.25 -10.92
N SER A 126 19.43 -4.67 -10.09
CA SER A 126 19.49 -6.07 -9.63
C SER A 126 18.68 -6.21 -8.35
N ASP A 127 17.94 -7.29 -8.23
CA ASP A 127 17.15 -7.59 -7.05
C ASP A 127 18.06 -7.81 -5.84
N LYS A 128 17.72 -7.15 -4.75
CA LYS A 128 18.44 -7.26 -3.48
C LYS A 128 17.47 -7.51 -2.35
N ASN A 129 17.86 -8.35 -1.43
CA ASN A 129 17.08 -8.61 -0.23
C ASN A 129 16.88 -7.30 0.58
N MET A 130 15.67 -7.10 1.00
CA MET A 130 15.26 -5.94 1.78
C MET A 130 14.61 -6.37 3.09
N GLY A 131 14.86 -5.61 4.15
CA GLY A 131 14.30 -5.90 5.45
C GLY A 131 14.02 -4.64 6.27
N VAL A 132 13.18 -4.78 7.28
CA VAL A 132 12.96 -3.76 8.28
C VAL A 132 14.11 -3.78 9.28
N ALA A 133 14.81 -2.66 9.39
CA ALA A 133 15.82 -2.45 10.44
C ALA A 133 15.16 -2.05 11.76
N THR A 134 14.18 -1.13 11.69
CA THR A 134 13.41 -0.66 12.85
C THR A 134 12.04 -0.20 12.37
N GLY A 135 11.00 -0.67 13.02
CA GLY A 135 9.62 -0.26 12.74
C GLY A 135 9.02 0.49 13.91
N ALA A 136 8.26 1.52 13.63
CA ALA A 136 7.45 2.26 14.58
C ALA A 136 6.08 2.56 13.96
N ARG A 137 5.18 3.13 14.75
CA ARG A 137 3.85 3.52 14.26
C ARG A 137 3.88 4.75 13.34
N THR A 138 4.97 5.50 13.34
CA THR A 138 5.14 6.74 12.56
C THR A 138 6.02 6.55 11.34
N ASN A 139 6.95 5.61 11.40
CA ASN A 139 7.94 5.41 10.35
C ASN A 139 8.48 3.99 10.35
N VAL A 140 9.12 3.64 9.25
CA VAL A 140 9.92 2.43 9.11
C VAL A 140 11.32 2.79 8.63
N GLN A 141 12.32 2.20 9.25
CA GLN A 141 13.69 2.19 8.73
C GLN A 141 13.92 0.89 8.00
N VAL A 142 14.33 0.99 6.77
CA VAL A 142 14.55 -0.14 5.89
C VAL A 142 16.01 -0.23 5.51
N THR A 143 16.48 -1.45 5.32
CA THR A 143 17.85 -1.71 4.85
C THR A 143 17.82 -2.73 3.73
N SER A 144 18.73 -2.57 2.79
CA SER A 144 19.02 -3.60 1.80
C SER A 144 20.49 -4.00 1.86
N THR A 145 20.76 -5.21 1.45
CA THR A 145 22.16 -5.64 1.22
C THR A 145 22.63 -5.07 -0.10
N GLY A 146 23.57 -4.17 -0.03
CA GLY A 146 24.23 -3.58 -1.21
C GLY A 146 25.70 -3.96 -1.25
N ASP A 147 26.28 -3.94 -2.40
CA ASP A 147 27.69 -4.30 -2.64
C ASP A 147 28.45 -3.27 -3.47
N SER A 148 27.91 -2.11 -3.80
CA SER A 148 28.65 -1.06 -4.47
C SER A 148 28.30 0.36 -4.03
N THR A 149 29.10 1.29 -4.48
CA THR A 149 29.30 2.61 -3.91
C THR A 149 28.34 3.69 -4.43
N ALA A 150 27.47 3.39 -5.37
CA ALA A 150 26.77 4.44 -6.12
C ALA A 150 25.30 4.16 -6.40
N ASP A 151 24.67 3.30 -5.60
CA ASP A 151 23.39 2.75 -5.98
C ASP A 151 22.21 3.51 -5.40
N VAL A 152 21.17 3.57 -6.18
CA VAL A 152 19.84 4.01 -5.76
C VAL A 152 19.02 2.78 -5.47
N MET A 153 18.45 2.69 -4.29
CA MET A 153 17.47 1.70 -3.92
C MET A 153 16.08 2.16 -4.34
N VAL A 154 15.35 1.32 -5.08
CA VAL A 154 13.97 1.58 -5.47
C VAL A 154 13.09 0.41 -5.07
N TYR A 155 11.93 0.71 -4.49
CA TYR A 155 11.05 -0.32 -3.98
C TYR A 155 9.61 0.18 -3.84
N HIS A 156 8.68 -0.76 -3.87
CA HIS A 156 7.34 -0.59 -3.33
C HIS A 156 7.26 -1.19 -1.93
N PHE A 157 6.27 -0.78 -1.16
CA PHE A 157 5.91 -1.45 0.07
C PHE A 157 4.41 -1.48 0.31
N THR A 158 4.01 -2.43 1.14
CA THR A 158 2.74 -2.41 1.87
C THR A 158 3.03 -2.38 3.36
N ALA A 159 2.25 -1.62 4.12
CA ALA A 159 2.33 -1.54 5.57
C ALA A 159 0.97 -1.85 6.17
N GLU A 160 0.87 -2.93 6.91
CA GLU A 160 -0.35 -3.49 7.45
C GLU A 160 -0.31 -3.46 8.97
N ALA A 161 -1.27 -2.78 9.58
CA ALA A 161 -1.37 -2.55 11.03
C ALA A 161 -2.72 -3.02 11.59
N GLU A 162 -3.21 -4.13 11.06
CA GLU A 162 -4.40 -4.78 11.58
C GLU A 162 -4.13 -5.50 12.92
N LEU A 163 -5.19 -6.02 13.55
CA LEU A 163 -5.11 -6.69 14.86
C LEU A 163 -4.60 -8.12 14.71
#